data_a262e98e02bede92c72b9482575e356f
#
_entry.id   a262e98e02bede92c72b9482575e356f
#
_cell.length_a   1.000
_cell.length_b   1.000
_cell.length_c   1.000
_cell.angle_alpha   90.00
_cell.angle_beta   90.00
_cell.angle_gamma   90.00
#
_symmetry.space_group_name_H-M   'P 1'
#
loop_
_entity.id
_entity.type
_entity.pdbx_description
1 polymer ?
#
loop_
_entity_poly.entity_id
_entity_poly.type
_entity_poly.pdbx_seq_one_letter_code
_entity_poly.pdbx_strand_id
1 'polypeptide(L)'
;MIRVGIIGGGQLGRMLALAGYPLGLRFRFLDPSPDAPVADLGELIVGAYDDPDALARFAEGLDVVTYEFENVPAHVARALERQVPVYPPPAALDVAQDRLSEKTFFNALGIPTPRYVAVDDRAGLDAAVAELGLPAVLKTRREGYDGKGQAILRDAADLDAAWQTLGGRPLILEAFVPYDRELAILAARGRDGSVAVWPVVEIEQVGGMLHRAFVPARSVDDILAATARGYVEIAMAELDYVGVLAIELFQVGDALLVNEMAPRVHNSGHWTIEGARTSQFENHLRAILGYPLGETDALGAIGLQNLIGEMPDPSAILAIPDAHLHHYGKAPRPGRKLGHITVRAADEVTRDERLAGVDAAACLASGRGSSSNLTR
;
A
#
# COMPACT_ATOMS: atom_id res chain seq x y z
N MET A 1 -5.62 17.37 24.72
CA MET A 1 -4.99 17.34 23.37
C MET A 1 -4.86 15.87 23.01
N ILE A 2 -5.42 15.46 21.88
CA ILE A 2 -5.48 14.03 21.47
C ILE A 2 -4.09 13.54 21.10
N ARG A 3 -3.71 12.37 21.62
CA ARG A 3 -2.45 11.68 21.37
C ARG A 3 -2.70 10.40 20.58
N VAL A 4 -2.11 10.33 19.39
CA VAL A 4 -2.20 9.18 18.49
C VAL A 4 -0.89 8.41 18.56
N GLY A 5 -0.96 7.12 18.87
CA GLY A 5 0.16 6.19 18.76
C GLY A 5 0.23 5.60 17.36
N ILE A 6 1.44 5.55 16.78
CA ILE A 6 1.67 4.90 15.49
C ILE A 6 2.74 3.83 15.66
N ILE A 7 2.39 2.57 15.37
CA ILE A 7 3.36 1.47 15.33
C ILE A 7 4.03 1.49 13.96
N GLY A 8 5.34 1.72 13.97
CA GLY A 8 6.15 1.98 12.80
C GLY A 8 6.51 3.47 12.65
N GLY A 9 7.75 3.71 12.24
CA GLY A 9 8.34 5.05 12.11
C GLY A 9 8.73 5.39 10.67
N GLY A 10 8.17 4.72 9.67
CA GLY A 10 8.48 4.91 8.26
C GLY A 10 7.78 6.12 7.63
N GLN A 11 7.76 6.13 6.30
CA GLN A 11 7.18 7.25 5.54
C GLN A 11 5.67 7.39 5.71
N LEU A 12 4.94 6.29 5.95
CA LEU A 12 3.48 6.37 6.13
C LEU A 12 3.15 7.01 7.48
N GLY A 13 3.85 6.62 8.54
CA GLY A 13 3.77 7.28 9.85
C GLY A 13 4.12 8.76 9.78
N ARG A 14 5.18 9.11 9.01
CA ARG A 14 5.54 10.51 8.74
C ARG A 14 4.39 11.28 8.08
N MET A 15 3.78 10.75 7.03
CA MET A 15 2.68 11.43 6.32
C MET A 15 1.41 11.50 7.16
N LEU A 16 1.12 10.50 8.01
CA LEU A 16 0.02 10.56 8.99
C LEU A 16 0.24 11.70 9.98
N ALA A 17 1.44 11.84 10.53
CA ALA A 17 1.73 12.92 11.47
C ALA A 17 1.58 14.31 10.82
N LEU A 18 2.12 14.48 9.61
CA LEU A 18 2.01 15.74 8.86
C LEU A 18 0.55 16.10 8.58
N ALA A 19 -0.30 15.13 8.23
CA ALA A 19 -1.73 15.35 8.03
C ALA A 19 -2.50 15.65 9.34
N GLY A 20 -2.01 15.17 10.48
CA GLY A 20 -2.67 15.34 11.76
C GLY A 20 -2.34 16.63 12.51
N TYR A 21 -1.21 17.28 12.21
CA TYR A 21 -0.85 18.53 12.88
C TYR A 21 -1.88 19.65 12.69
N PRO A 22 -2.45 19.90 11.50
CA PRO A 22 -3.53 20.86 11.33
C PRO A 22 -4.79 20.56 12.18
N LEU A 23 -5.00 19.28 12.52
CA LEU A 23 -6.09 18.85 13.41
C LEU A 23 -5.74 18.99 14.90
N GLY A 24 -4.57 19.51 15.24
CA GLY A 24 -4.11 19.70 16.63
C GLY A 24 -3.68 18.41 17.33
N LEU A 25 -3.41 17.35 16.59
CA LEU A 25 -3.00 16.05 17.14
C LEU A 25 -1.55 16.06 17.61
N ARG A 26 -1.24 15.15 18.53
CA ARG A 26 0.13 14.82 18.96
C ARG A 26 0.40 13.35 18.67
N PHE A 27 1.65 13.05 18.33
CA PHE A 27 2.03 11.71 17.89
C PHE A 27 3.10 11.12 18.79
N ARG A 28 2.97 9.81 19.04
CA ARG A 28 4.01 8.96 19.59
C ARG A 28 4.20 7.78 18.65
N PHE A 29 5.46 7.42 18.42
CA PHE A 29 5.83 6.34 17.50
C PHE A 29 6.54 5.23 18.25
N LEU A 30 6.39 4.00 17.80
CA LEU A 30 7.21 2.85 18.21
C LEU A 30 7.94 2.33 16.98
N ASP A 31 9.28 2.38 16.99
CA ASP A 31 10.10 1.85 15.89
C ASP A 31 11.45 1.36 16.45
N PRO A 32 12.02 0.25 15.91
CA PRO A 32 13.34 -0.21 16.36
C PRO A 32 14.50 0.70 15.94
N SER A 33 14.32 1.58 14.94
CA SER A 33 15.35 2.50 14.47
C SER A 33 15.29 3.87 15.16
N PRO A 34 16.36 4.32 15.79
CA PRO A 34 16.43 5.68 16.34
C PRO A 34 16.40 6.76 15.25
N ASP A 35 16.83 6.41 14.01
CA ASP A 35 16.87 7.31 12.86
C ASP A 35 15.63 7.13 11.96
N ALA A 36 14.49 6.74 12.55
CA ALA A 36 13.24 6.56 11.81
C ALA A 36 12.78 7.89 11.19
N PRO A 37 12.16 7.90 9.98
CA PRO A 37 11.65 9.10 9.31
C PRO A 37 10.70 9.99 10.14
N VAL A 38 10.21 9.49 11.25
CA VAL A 38 9.31 10.19 12.19
C VAL A 38 10.03 10.81 13.39
N ALA A 39 11.33 10.61 13.55
CA ALA A 39 12.06 11.00 14.77
C ALA A 39 11.87 12.46 15.17
N ASP A 40 11.74 13.37 14.18
CA ASP A 40 11.52 14.80 14.40
C ASP A 40 10.03 15.20 14.47
N LEU A 41 9.10 14.22 14.38
CA LEU A 41 7.66 14.48 14.26
C LEU A 41 6.85 14.07 15.50
N GLY A 42 7.48 13.74 16.58
CA GLY A 42 6.82 13.37 17.83
C GLY A 42 7.72 12.59 18.76
N GLU A 43 7.14 12.04 19.81
CA GLU A 43 7.88 11.19 20.73
C GLU A 43 8.15 9.84 20.11
N LEU A 44 9.43 9.47 19.95
CA LEU A 44 9.83 8.16 19.40
C LEU A 44 10.26 7.24 20.55
N ILE A 45 9.53 6.15 20.73
CA ILE A 45 9.93 5.04 21.59
C ILE A 45 10.76 4.07 20.74
N VAL A 46 12.06 4.02 21.01
CA VAL A 46 12.95 3.06 20.33
C VAL A 46 12.85 1.70 21.02
N GLY A 47 12.45 0.67 20.28
CA GLY A 47 12.29 -0.70 20.77
C GLY A 47 11.73 -1.64 19.72
N ALA A 48 11.87 -2.94 19.94
CA ALA A 48 11.25 -3.95 19.10
C ALA A 48 9.71 -3.88 19.26
N TYR A 49 8.98 -4.26 18.20
CA TYR A 49 7.51 -4.17 18.20
C TYR A 49 6.84 -5.11 19.21
N ASP A 50 7.53 -6.12 19.68
CA ASP A 50 7.08 -7.12 20.67
C ASP A 50 7.77 -6.97 22.03
N ASP A 51 8.59 -5.93 22.23
CA ASP A 51 9.22 -5.61 23.53
C ASP A 51 8.16 -5.10 24.53
N PRO A 52 7.87 -5.82 25.63
CA PRO A 52 6.83 -5.45 26.56
C PRO A 52 7.07 -4.08 27.24
N ASP A 53 8.32 -3.74 27.53
CA ASP A 53 8.67 -2.47 28.20
C ASP A 53 8.52 -1.29 27.23
N ALA A 54 8.91 -1.48 25.96
CA ALA A 54 8.67 -0.48 24.92
C ALA A 54 7.18 -0.27 24.66
N LEU A 55 6.41 -1.36 24.59
CA LEU A 55 4.95 -1.32 24.40
C LEU A 55 4.24 -0.63 25.58
N ALA A 56 4.65 -0.89 26.82
CA ALA A 56 4.08 -0.23 27.99
C ALA A 56 4.32 1.29 27.95
N ARG A 57 5.55 1.72 27.66
CA ARG A 57 5.89 3.15 27.50
C ARG A 57 5.17 3.78 26.31
N PHE A 58 5.03 3.02 25.20
CA PHE A 58 4.33 3.50 24.00
C PHE A 58 2.86 3.74 24.30
N ALA A 59 2.16 2.82 24.98
CA ALA A 59 0.72 2.90 25.22
C ALA A 59 0.32 3.98 26.25
N GLU A 60 1.24 4.44 27.10
CA GLU A 60 0.93 5.34 28.20
C GLU A 60 0.30 6.67 27.74
N GLY A 61 -0.94 6.91 28.14
CA GLY A 61 -1.67 8.16 27.88
C GLY A 61 -1.99 8.43 26.41
N LEU A 62 -2.06 7.40 25.57
CA LEU A 62 -2.58 7.49 24.20
C LEU A 62 -4.11 7.42 24.20
N ASP A 63 -4.74 8.13 23.27
CA ASP A 63 -6.19 8.10 23.04
C ASP A 63 -6.58 7.04 22.00
N VAL A 64 -5.68 6.77 21.03
CA VAL A 64 -5.87 5.77 19.97
C VAL A 64 -4.52 5.32 19.42
N VAL A 65 -4.46 4.08 18.93
CA VAL A 65 -3.29 3.52 18.24
C VAL A 65 -3.67 3.14 16.82
N THR A 66 -2.73 3.38 15.90
CA THR A 66 -2.76 2.87 14.53
C THR A 66 -1.39 2.30 14.16
N TYR A 67 -1.28 1.74 12.97
CA TYR A 67 -0.03 1.19 12.45
C TYR A 67 0.21 1.63 11.00
N GLU A 68 1.48 1.71 10.60
CA GLU A 68 1.85 2.16 9.26
C GLU A 68 2.21 1.01 8.31
N PHE A 69 2.35 -0.22 8.83
CA PHE A 69 2.69 -1.38 8.01
C PHE A 69 1.95 -2.64 8.52
N GLU A 70 1.69 -3.57 7.61
CA GLU A 70 0.87 -4.75 7.87
C GLU A 70 1.58 -5.86 8.66
N ASN A 71 2.92 -5.84 8.77
CA ASN A 71 3.67 -6.90 9.47
C ASN A 71 3.85 -6.63 10.98
N VAL A 72 3.10 -5.69 11.55
CA VAL A 72 2.96 -5.58 13.01
C VAL A 72 2.38 -6.89 13.55
N PRO A 73 3.03 -7.57 14.50
CA PRO A 73 2.49 -8.84 14.98
C PRO A 73 1.06 -8.67 15.52
N ALA A 74 0.11 -9.41 14.99
CA ALA A 74 -1.31 -9.23 15.34
C ALA A 74 -1.57 -9.43 16.85
N HIS A 75 -0.77 -10.28 17.53
CA HIS A 75 -0.87 -10.45 18.99
C HIS A 75 -0.46 -9.19 19.75
N VAL A 76 0.46 -8.38 19.21
CA VAL A 76 0.86 -7.08 19.79
C VAL A 76 -0.28 -6.08 19.67
N ALA A 77 -0.88 -5.97 18.48
CA ALA A 77 -2.04 -5.10 18.27
C ALA A 77 -3.19 -5.48 19.23
N ARG A 78 -3.48 -6.77 19.41
CA ARG A 78 -4.48 -7.25 20.38
C ARG A 78 -4.09 -6.99 21.84
N ALA A 79 -2.81 -7.02 22.16
CA ALA A 79 -2.35 -6.69 23.51
C ALA A 79 -2.55 -5.21 23.83
N LEU A 80 -2.30 -4.34 22.86
CA LEU A 80 -2.55 -2.90 22.97
C LEU A 80 -4.05 -2.58 23.02
N GLU A 81 -4.87 -3.26 22.22
CA GLU A 81 -6.33 -3.06 22.16
C GLU A 81 -7.02 -3.24 23.53
N ARG A 82 -6.45 -4.03 24.44
CA ARG A 82 -6.94 -4.15 25.82
C ARG A 82 -6.73 -2.91 26.69
N GLN A 83 -5.90 -1.97 26.26
CA GLN A 83 -5.51 -0.78 27.01
C GLN A 83 -5.95 0.52 26.31
N VAL A 84 -5.92 0.54 24.99
CA VAL A 84 -6.20 1.70 24.15
C VAL A 84 -6.84 1.23 22.84
N PRO A 85 -7.85 1.93 22.28
CA PRO A 85 -8.42 1.55 21.00
C PRO A 85 -7.35 1.45 19.90
N VAL A 86 -7.36 0.33 19.14
CA VAL A 86 -6.44 0.08 18.02
C VAL A 86 -7.24 0.04 16.73
N TYR A 87 -6.88 0.88 15.78
CA TYR A 87 -7.49 0.91 14.45
C TYR A 87 -6.44 1.02 13.37
N PRO A 88 -6.63 0.31 12.24
CA PRO A 88 -7.70 -0.66 11.98
C PRO A 88 -7.70 -1.84 12.96
N PRO A 89 -8.80 -2.63 13.01
CA PRO A 89 -8.91 -3.73 13.98
C PRO A 89 -7.85 -4.80 13.75
N PRO A 90 -7.29 -5.43 14.80
CA PRO A 90 -6.28 -6.48 14.67
C PRO A 90 -6.69 -7.66 13.78
N ALA A 91 -7.99 -7.92 13.63
CA ALA A 91 -8.51 -8.94 12.71
C ALA A 91 -8.12 -8.66 11.24
N ALA A 92 -8.01 -7.39 10.85
CA ALA A 92 -7.57 -7.02 9.51
C ALA A 92 -6.10 -7.39 9.26
N LEU A 93 -5.25 -7.32 10.30
CA LEU A 93 -3.86 -7.80 10.23
C LEU A 93 -3.77 -9.31 10.06
N ASP A 94 -4.63 -10.07 10.76
CA ASP A 94 -4.64 -11.54 10.62
C ASP A 94 -4.96 -11.98 9.19
N VAL A 95 -5.89 -11.28 8.55
CA VAL A 95 -6.26 -11.55 7.16
C VAL A 95 -5.12 -11.13 6.22
N ALA A 96 -4.63 -9.90 6.32
CA ALA A 96 -3.67 -9.34 5.37
C ALA A 96 -2.25 -9.91 5.47
N GLN A 97 -1.84 -10.42 6.64
CA GLN A 97 -0.48 -10.93 6.86
C GLN A 97 -0.20 -12.27 6.17
N ASP A 98 -1.23 -13.00 5.77
CA ASP A 98 -1.08 -14.32 5.16
C ASP A 98 -1.91 -14.39 3.86
N ARG A 99 -1.23 -14.52 2.72
CA ARG A 99 -1.86 -14.55 1.38
C ARG A 99 -2.94 -15.62 1.23
N LEU A 100 -2.79 -16.77 1.92
CA LEU A 100 -3.82 -17.81 1.91
C LEU A 100 -5.07 -17.35 2.67
N SER A 101 -4.89 -16.76 3.84
CA SER A 101 -6.00 -16.19 4.64
C SER A 101 -6.70 -15.07 3.87
N GLU A 102 -5.95 -14.18 3.26
CA GLU A 102 -6.45 -13.04 2.48
C GLU A 102 -7.31 -13.51 1.29
N LYS A 103 -6.82 -14.43 0.48
CA LYS A 103 -7.58 -14.94 -0.67
C LYS A 103 -8.80 -15.76 -0.23
N THR A 104 -8.67 -16.53 0.84
CA THR A 104 -9.80 -17.27 1.43
C THR A 104 -10.88 -16.30 1.91
N PHE A 105 -10.49 -15.21 2.57
CA PHE A 105 -11.39 -14.15 3.03
C PHE A 105 -12.16 -13.54 1.84
N PHE A 106 -11.49 -13.08 0.79
CA PHE A 106 -12.16 -12.49 -0.37
C PHE A 106 -13.09 -13.49 -1.05
N ASN A 107 -12.67 -14.74 -1.26
CA ASN A 107 -13.49 -15.75 -1.90
C ASN A 107 -14.73 -16.14 -1.05
N ALA A 108 -14.62 -16.13 0.28
CA ALA A 108 -15.77 -16.34 1.17
C ALA A 108 -16.81 -15.22 1.03
N LEU A 109 -16.41 -14.02 0.65
CA LEU A 109 -17.28 -12.88 0.36
C LEU A 109 -17.83 -12.87 -1.07
N GLY A 110 -17.49 -13.87 -1.89
CA GLY A 110 -17.84 -13.90 -3.32
C GLY A 110 -17.02 -12.94 -4.18
N ILE A 111 -15.93 -12.40 -3.65
CA ILE A 111 -15.02 -11.52 -4.38
C ILE A 111 -13.93 -12.37 -5.04
N PRO A 112 -13.77 -12.31 -6.37
CA PRO A 112 -12.85 -13.17 -7.08
C PRO A 112 -11.39 -12.79 -6.88
N THR A 113 -10.53 -13.81 -6.78
CA THR A 113 -9.07 -13.71 -6.76
C THR A 113 -8.48 -14.62 -7.84
N PRO A 114 -7.19 -14.52 -8.19
CA PRO A 114 -6.53 -15.58 -8.93
C PRO A 114 -6.73 -16.93 -8.24
N ARG A 115 -6.90 -18.04 -9.01
CA ARG A 115 -6.95 -19.40 -8.43
C ARG A 115 -5.64 -19.66 -7.68
N TYR A 116 -5.71 -20.35 -6.55
CA TYR A 116 -4.54 -20.59 -5.70
C TYR A 116 -4.61 -21.95 -5.01
N VAL A 117 -3.43 -22.47 -4.64
CA VAL A 117 -3.26 -23.69 -3.85
C VAL A 117 -2.19 -23.44 -2.80
N ALA A 118 -2.44 -23.88 -1.56
CA ALA A 118 -1.43 -23.85 -0.50
C ALA A 118 -0.31 -24.87 -0.81
N VAL A 119 0.94 -24.49 -0.50
CA VAL A 119 2.12 -25.33 -0.76
C VAL A 119 2.97 -25.36 0.51
N ASP A 120 3.01 -26.51 1.17
CA ASP A 120 3.74 -26.67 2.42
C ASP A 120 5.08 -27.43 2.22
N ASP A 121 5.18 -28.27 1.19
CA ASP A 121 6.37 -29.04 0.84
C ASP A 121 6.57 -29.17 -0.68
N ARG A 122 7.66 -29.80 -1.09
CA ARG A 122 8.03 -29.95 -2.52
C ARG A 122 7.02 -30.80 -3.30
N ALA A 123 6.47 -31.85 -2.69
CA ALA A 123 5.45 -32.70 -3.32
C ALA A 123 4.13 -31.92 -3.47
N GLY A 124 3.79 -31.07 -2.50
CA GLY A 124 2.67 -30.15 -2.58
C GLY A 124 2.82 -29.13 -3.72
N LEU A 125 4.04 -28.66 -4.02
CA LEU A 125 4.29 -27.81 -5.18
C LEU A 125 4.00 -28.53 -6.49
N ASP A 126 4.45 -29.77 -6.63
CA ASP A 126 4.19 -30.58 -7.85
C ASP A 126 2.69 -30.83 -8.04
N ALA A 127 1.97 -31.13 -6.95
CA ALA A 127 0.52 -31.30 -6.98
C ALA A 127 -0.20 -30.00 -7.34
N ALA A 128 0.21 -28.88 -6.75
CA ALA A 128 -0.37 -27.56 -7.04
C ALA A 128 -0.16 -27.15 -8.51
N VAL A 129 1.01 -27.40 -9.08
CA VAL A 129 1.29 -27.16 -10.50
C VAL A 129 0.43 -28.08 -11.39
N ALA A 130 0.24 -29.35 -11.00
CA ALA A 130 -0.64 -30.24 -11.74
C ALA A 130 -2.11 -29.77 -11.74
N GLU A 131 -2.56 -29.12 -10.65
CA GLU A 131 -3.93 -28.59 -10.51
C GLU A 131 -4.13 -27.25 -11.24
N LEU A 132 -3.22 -26.31 -11.08
CA LEU A 132 -3.37 -24.94 -11.61
C LEU A 132 -2.86 -24.80 -13.03
N GLY A 133 -1.86 -25.61 -13.41
CA GLY A 133 -1.11 -25.46 -14.66
C GLY A 133 0.00 -24.40 -14.56
N LEU A 134 0.72 -24.25 -15.68
CA LEU A 134 1.74 -23.21 -15.87
C LEU A 134 1.34 -22.30 -17.03
N PRO A 135 1.73 -21.02 -17.04
CA PRO A 135 2.54 -20.37 -16.00
C PRO A 135 1.77 -20.16 -14.69
N ALA A 136 2.53 -20.09 -13.56
CA ALA A 136 2.01 -19.82 -12.24
C ALA A 136 2.99 -18.95 -11.44
N VAL A 137 2.57 -18.41 -10.31
CA VAL A 137 3.41 -17.58 -9.43
C VAL A 137 3.49 -18.24 -8.04
N LEU A 138 4.68 -18.68 -7.67
CA LEU A 138 4.95 -19.19 -6.32
C LEU A 138 5.31 -18.03 -5.41
N LYS A 139 4.61 -17.88 -4.28
CA LYS A 139 4.81 -16.78 -3.33
C LYS A 139 4.99 -17.30 -1.91
N THR A 140 5.79 -16.60 -1.10
CA THR A 140 5.74 -16.79 0.35
C THR A 140 4.38 -16.32 0.86
N ARG A 141 3.77 -17.07 1.80
CA ARG A 141 2.48 -16.69 2.38
C ARG A 141 2.58 -15.42 3.21
N ARG A 142 3.72 -15.20 3.85
CA ARG A 142 3.97 -14.05 4.74
C ARG A 142 5.23 -13.30 4.33
N GLU A 143 5.35 -12.03 4.74
CA GLU A 143 6.54 -11.18 4.62
C GLU A 143 6.97 -10.86 3.16
N GLY A 144 6.15 -11.17 2.16
CA GLY A 144 6.39 -10.76 0.78
C GLY A 144 5.96 -9.31 0.57
N TYR A 145 6.80 -8.48 -0.04
CA TYR A 145 6.51 -7.09 -0.39
C TYR A 145 7.36 -6.62 -1.57
N ASP A 146 6.89 -5.64 -2.33
CA ASP A 146 7.63 -5.01 -3.43
C ASP A 146 8.28 -6.06 -4.37
N GLY A 147 7.53 -7.11 -4.77
CA GLY A 147 8.00 -8.19 -5.65
C GLY A 147 8.96 -9.21 -5.01
N LYS A 148 9.30 -9.06 -3.72
CA LYS A 148 10.13 -10.03 -3.00
C LYS A 148 9.30 -11.21 -2.50
N GLY A 149 9.95 -12.36 -2.36
CA GLY A 149 9.30 -13.57 -1.88
C GLY A 149 8.37 -14.21 -2.92
N GLN A 150 8.63 -13.98 -4.22
CA GLN A 150 7.88 -14.61 -5.31
C GLN A 150 8.78 -15.07 -6.45
N ALA A 151 8.31 -16.08 -7.19
CA ALA A 151 8.95 -16.59 -8.40
C ALA A 151 7.88 -16.95 -9.44
N ILE A 152 8.08 -16.52 -10.68
CA ILE A 152 7.22 -16.91 -11.79
C ILE A 152 7.72 -18.24 -12.32
N LEU A 153 6.86 -19.24 -12.33
CA LEU A 153 7.08 -20.55 -12.90
C LEU A 153 6.50 -20.59 -14.31
N ARG A 154 7.34 -20.54 -15.33
CA ARG A 154 6.91 -20.54 -16.74
C ARG A 154 6.74 -21.96 -17.25
N ASP A 155 7.65 -22.84 -16.81
CA ASP A 155 7.63 -24.25 -17.15
C ASP A 155 8.19 -25.10 -15.98
N ALA A 156 8.24 -26.42 -16.16
CA ALA A 156 8.67 -27.35 -15.12
C ALA A 156 10.16 -27.17 -14.71
N ALA A 157 10.99 -26.57 -15.56
CA ALA A 157 12.40 -26.37 -15.24
C ALA A 157 12.60 -25.29 -14.16
N ASP A 158 11.63 -24.36 -13.98
CA ASP A 158 11.69 -23.31 -12.97
C ASP A 158 11.44 -23.83 -11.54
N LEU A 159 10.80 -25.01 -11.37
CA LEU A 159 10.29 -25.48 -10.08
C LEU A 159 11.42 -25.69 -9.05
N ASP A 160 12.50 -26.34 -9.44
CA ASP A 160 13.58 -26.67 -8.50
C ASP A 160 14.31 -25.41 -8.04
N ALA A 161 14.58 -24.47 -8.93
CA ALA A 161 15.21 -23.20 -8.58
C ALA A 161 14.31 -22.34 -7.68
N ALA A 162 13.01 -22.27 -7.97
CA ALA A 162 12.04 -21.57 -7.14
C ALA A 162 11.93 -22.22 -5.74
N TRP A 163 11.86 -23.55 -5.68
CA TRP A 163 11.83 -24.28 -4.41
C TRP A 163 13.09 -24.08 -3.58
N GLN A 164 14.27 -24.11 -4.20
CA GLN A 164 15.54 -23.81 -3.51
C GLN A 164 15.57 -22.40 -2.92
N THR A 165 14.94 -21.45 -3.60
CA THR A 165 14.94 -20.04 -3.17
C THR A 165 13.89 -19.76 -2.10
N LEU A 166 12.67 -20.30 -2.25
CA LEU A 166 11.50 -19.95 -1.44
C LEU A 166 11.07 -21.05 -0.48
N GLY A 167 11.45 -22.31 -0.71
CA GLY A 167 11.02 -23.47 0.07
C GLY A 167 11.46 -23.44 1.54
N GLY A 168 10.99 -24.43 2.31
CA GLY A 168 11.26 -24.53 3.75
C GLY A 168 10.40 -23.62 4.63
N ARG A 169 9.39 -23.01 4.05
CA ARG A 169 8.36 -22.19 4.73
C ARG A 169 7.01 -22.36 4.01
N PRO A 170 5.88 -22.00 4.65
CA PRO A 170 4.57 -22.02 3.99
C PRO A 170 4.55 -21.12 2.76
N LEU A 171 4.13 -21.68 1.62
CA LEU A 171 4.00 -20.99 0.33
C LEU A 171 2.56 -21.07 -0.17
N ILE A 172 2.29 -20.32 -1.23
CA ILE A 172 1.06 -20.36 -2.02
C ILE A 172 1.45 -20.33 -3.49
N LEU A 173 0.86 -21.19 -4.30
CA LEU A 173 0.94 -21.13 -5.76
C LEU A 173 -0.33 -20.45 -6.27
N GLU A 174 -0.17 -19.40 -7.07
CA GLU A 174 -1.25 -18.69 -7.72
C GLU A 174 -1.19 -18.92 -9.22
N ALA A 175 -2.35 -19.12 -9.87
CA ALA A 175 -2.43 -19.12 -11.32
C ALA A 175 -1.94 -17.77 -11.87
N PHE A 176 -1.12 -17.81 -12.91
CA PHE A 176 -0.70 -16.58 -13.59
C PHE A 176 -1.92 -15.91 -14.25
N VAL A 177 -2.10 -14.63 -13.97
CA VAL A 177 -3.18 -13.83 -14.55
C VAL A 177 -2.61 -12.98 -15.68
N PRO A 178 -2.99 -13.20 -16.94
CA PRO A 178 -2.64 -12.31 -18.04
C PRO A 178 -3.56 -11.08 -18.00
N TYR A 179 -3.30 -10.18 -17.06
CA TYR A 179 -4.13 -8.98 -16.86
C TYR A 179 -3.82 -7.89 -17.90
N ASP A 180 -4.83 -7.08 -18.20
CA ASP A 180 -4.70 -5.93 -19.08
C ASP A 180 -3.96 -4.77 -18.39
N ARG A 181 -4.26 -4.56 -17.10
CA ARG A 181 -3.64 -3.55 -16.25
C ARG A 181 -3.89 -3.82 -14.76
N GLU A 182 -3.14 -3.13 -13.94
CA GLU A 182 -3.32 -3.13 -12.50
C GLU A 182 -4.06 -1.88 -12.05
N LEU A 183 -5.01 -2.06 -11.14
CA LEU A 183 -5.81 -0.99 -10.55
C LEU A 183 -5.71 -1.04 -9.03
N ALA A 184 -6.05 0.05 -8.38
CA ALA A 184 -6.24 0.08 -6.93
C ALA A 184 -7.50 0.85 -6.59
N ILE A 185 -8.18 0.43 -5.52
CA ILE A 185 -9.29 1.15 -4.90
C ILE A 185 -8.97 1.42 -3.44
N LEU A 186 -9.26 2.63 -2.97
CA LEU A 186 -9.08 3.02 -1.59
C LEU A 186 -10.38 3.51 -1.01
N ALA A 187 -10.63 3.17 0.24
CA ALA A 187 -11.75 3.70 1.01
C ALA A 187 -11.36 3.98 2.45
N ALA A 188 -12.03 4.94 3.07
CA ALA A 188 -12.01 5.16 4.51
C ALA A 188 -13.37 4.79 5.09
N ARG A 189 -13.41 4.10 6.24
CA ARG A 189 -14.63 3.81 6.99
C ARG A 189 -14.50 4.37 8.41
N GLY A 190 -15.48 5.19 8.79
CA GLY A 190 -15.57 5.80 10.11
C GLY A 190 -16.11 4.82 11.17
N ARG A 191 -16.00 5.21 12.44
CA ARG A 191 -16.55 4.44 13.58
C ARG A 191 -18.09 4.33 13.54
N ASP A 192 -18.75 5.25 12.86
CA ASP A 192 -20.19 5.27 12.64
C ASP A 192 -20.64 4.40 11.46
N GLY A 193 -19.69 3.76 10.78
CA GLY A 193 -19.94 2.93 9.61
C GLY A 193 -20.03 3.71 8.30
N SER A 194 -19.92 5.05 8.30
CA SER A 194 -19.85 5.86 7.07
C SER A 194 -18.62 5.48 6.24
N VAL A 195 -18.75 5.48 4.91
CA VAL A 195 -17.67 5.12 3.98
C VAL A 195 -17.44 6.23 2.98
N ALA A 196 -16.18 6.60 2.75
CA ALA A 196 -15.74 7.52 1.71
C ALA A 196 -14.72 6.80 0.81
N VAL A 197 -15.02 6.73 -0.50
CA VAL A 197 -14.24 5.96 -1.48
C VAL A 197 -13.61 6.91 -2.48
N TRP A 198 -12.29 6.82 -2.68
CA TRP A 198 -11.59 7.58 -3.71
C TRP A 198 -11.82 6.97 -5.11
N PRO A 199 -11.63 7.76 -6.18
CA PRO A 199 -11.65 7.23 -7.53
C PRO A 199 -10.67 6.07 -7.72
N VAL A 200 -11.02 5.15 -8.63
CA VAL A 200 -10.13 4.05 -9.03
C VAL A 200 -8.83 4.61 -9.56
N VAL A 201 -7.74 4.01 -9.12
CA VAL A 201 -6.36 4.37 -9.49
C VAL A 201 -5.82 3.33 -10.44
N GLU A 202 -5.27 3.75 -11.58
CA GLU A 202 -4.44 2.88 -12.41
C GLU A 202 -3.01 2.93 -11.91
N ILE A 203 -2.38 1.77 -11.74
CA ILE A 203 -1.01 1.66 -11.24
C ILE A 203 -0.11 0.98 -12.26
N GLU A 204 1.10 1.48 -12.38
CA GLU A 204 2.17 0.88 -13.16
C GLU A 204 3.28 0.43 -12.23
N GLN A 205 3.59 -0.86 -12.27
CA GLN A 205 4.66 -1.45 -11.48
C GLN A 205 5.91 -1.70 -12.32
N VAL A 206 7.07 -1.54 -11.72
CA VAL A 206 8.37 -1.91 -12.29
C VAL A 206 9.09 -2.80 -11.28
N GLY A 207 9.37 -4.04 -11.68
CA GLY A 207 10.01 -5.01 -10.79
C GLY A 207 9.20 -5.32 -9.52
N GLY A 208 7.88 -5.28 -9.59
CA GLY A 208 6.96 -5.53 -8.46
C GLY A 208 6.84 -4.35 -7.48
N MET A 209 7.33 -3.17 -7.84
CA MET A 209 7.17 -1.94 -7.07
C MET A 209 6.32 -0.95 -7.85
N LEU A 210 5.34 -0.33 -7.19
CA LEU A 210 4.59 0.77 -7.78
C LEU A 210 5.57 1.88 -8.21
N HIS A 211 5.58 2.17 -9.50
CA HIS A 211 6.39 3.23 -10.10
C HIS A 211 5.54 4.48 -10.35
N ARG A 212 4.37 4.31 -10.98
CA ARG A 212 3.43 5.40 -11.28
C ARG A 212 2.00 5.06 -10.89
N ALA A 213 1.22 6.10 -10.67
CA ALA A 213 -0.23 6.01 -10.53
C ALA A 213 -0.90 7.14 -11.32
N PHE A 214 -2.08 6.83 -11.87
CA PHE A 214 -2.89 7.76 -12.67
C PHE A 214 -4.31 7.82 -12.13
N VAL A 215 -4.83 9.03 -11.93
CA VAL A 215 -6.16 9.27 -11.36
C VAL A 215 -6.88 10.37 -12.14
N PRO A 216 -8.14 10.14 -12.48
CA PRO A 216 -8.83 8.84 -12.48
C PRO A 216 -8.09 7.82 -13.35
N ALA A 217 -8.31 6.54 -13.09
CA ALA A 217 -7.80 5.47 -13.96
C ALA A 217 -8.34 5.64 -15.38
N ARG A 218 -7.46 5.50 -16.37
CA ARG A 218 -7.81 5.71 -17.78
C ARG A 218 -8.87 4.70 -18.23
N SER A 219 -9.88 5.15 -18.96
CA SER A 219 -10.91 4.28 -19.56
C SER A 219 -11.56 3.28 -18.57
N VAL A 220 -11.80 3.70 -17.34
CA VAL A 220 -12.62 2.96 -16.38
C VAL A 220 -14.07 3.43 -16.53
N ASP A 221 -14.97 2.49 -16.84
CA ASP A 221 -16.40 2.78 -16.91
C ASP A 221 -17.06 2.72 -15.52
N ASP A 222 -18.31 3.17 -15.45
CA ASP A 222 -19.09 3.22 -14.21
C ASP A 222 -19.33 1.82 -13.60
N ILE A 223 -19.42 0.77 -14.42
CA ILE A 223 -19.67 -0.60 -13.96
C ILE A 223 -18.44 -1.14 -13.24
N LEU A 224 -17.27 -0.98 -13.84
CA LEU A 224 -16.00 -1.42 -13.27
C LEU A 224 -15.68 -0.62 -11.99
N ALA A 225 -15.93 0.70 -12.02
CA ALA A 225 -15.77 1.54 -10.83
C ALA A 225 -16.71 1.13 -9.69
N ALA A 226 -17.99 0.84 -10.00
CA ALA A 226 -18.95 0.35 -9.03
C ALA A 226 -18.57 -1.02 -8.47
N THR A 227 -18.03 -1.91 -9.30
CA THR A 227 -17.54 -3.24 -8.89
C THR A 227 -16.37 -3.11 -7.91
N ALA A 228 -15.36 -2.29 -8.24
CA ALA A 228 -14.23 -2.04 -7.35
C ALA A 228 -14.68 -1.44 -6.01
N ARG A 229 -15.61 -0.47 -6.05
CA ARG A 229 -16.23 0.12 -4.85
C ARG A 229 -16.93 -0.94 -4.02
N GLY A 230 -17.75 -1.81 -4.64
CA GLY A 230 -18.45 -2.88 -3.95
C GLY A 230 -17.50 -3.83 -3.21
N TYR A 231 -16.36 -4.17 -3.81
CA TYR A 231 -15.35 -5.04 -3.18
C TYR A 231 -14.78 -4.44 -1.89
N VAL A 232 -14.38 -3.18 -1.92
CA VAL A 232 -13.80 -2.54 -0.73
C VAL A 232 -14.84 -2.31 0.36
N GLU A 233 -16.08 -1.94 0.00
CA GLU A 233 -17.17 -1.72 0.96
C GLU A 233 -17.58 -3.04 1.66
N ILE A 234 -17.69 -4.16 0.91
CA ILE A 234 -17.99 -5.49 1.46
C ILE A 234 -16.87 -5.94 2.40
N ALA A 235 -15.61 -5.82 2.00
CA ALA A 235 -14.47 -6.21 2.82
C ALA A 235 -14.40 -5.39 4.12
N MET A 236 -14.62 -4.08 4.06
CA MET A 236 -14.65 -3.21 5.24
C MET A 236 -15.81 -3.55 6.18
N ALA A 237 -16.98 -3.88 5.64
CA ALA A 237 -18.14 -4.25 6.45
C ALA A 237 -17.89 -5.56 7.21
N GLU A 238 -17.34 -6.60 6.54
CA GLU A 238 -17.06 -7.89 7.16
C GLU A 238 -16.00 -7.81 8.25
N LEU A 239 -15.00 -6.95 8.09
CA LEU A 239 -13.93 -6.75 9.08
C LEU A 239 -14.32 -5.80 10.22
N ASP A 240 -15.51 -5.24 10.23
CA ASP A 240 -15.89 -4.08 11.08
C ASP A 240 -14.77 -3.00 11.08
N TYR A 241 -14.28 -2.71 9.89
CA TYR A 241 -13.09 -1.94 9.64
C TYR A 241 -13.27 -0.48 10.03
N VAL A 242 -12.24 0.12 10.63
CA VAL A 242 -12.17 1.57 10.89
C VAL A 242 -10.80 2.08 10.43
N GLY A 243 -10.79 3.06 9.55
CA GLY A 243 -9.57 3.59 8.95
C GLY A 243 -9.57 3.48 7.42
N VAL A 244 -8.41 3.58 6.79
CA VAL A 244 -8.22 3.43 5.35
C VAL A 244 -7.83 2.00 5.00
N LEU A 245 -8.51 1.42 4.03
CA LEU A 245 -8.20 0.16 3.38
C LEU A 245 -7.90 0.41 1.90
N ALA A 246 -6.85 -0.20 1.37
CA ALA A 246 -6.58 -0.27 -0.06
C ALA A 246 -6.67 -1.71 -0.55
N ILE A 247 -7.18 -1.90 -1.77
CA ILE A 247 -7.21 -3.18 -2.48
C ILE A 247 -6.57 -3.00 -3.84
N GLU A 248 -5.57 -3.82 -4.16
CA GLU A 248 -4.98 -3.92 -5.49
C GLU A 248 -5.72 -4.97 -6.32
N LEU A 249 -5.95 -4.64 -7.58
CA LEU A 249 -6.83 -5.37 -8.48
C LEU A 249 -6.13 -5.64 -9.82
N PHE A 250 -6.30 -6.83 -10.35
CA PHE A 250 -6.03 -7.13 -11.76
C PHE A 250 -7.31 -6.96 -12.58
N GLN A 251 -7.27 -6.17 -13.64
CA GLN A 251 -8.33 -6.11 -14.61
C GLN A 251 -8.05 -7.10 -15.74
N VAL A 252 -9.05 -7.95 -16.05
CA VAL A 252 -9.04 -8.90 -17.17
C VAL A 252 -10.33 -8.73 -17.95
N GLY A 253 -10.29 -8.03 -19.07
CA GLY A 253 -11.49 -7.58 -19.78
C GLY A 253 -12.37 -6.73 -18.87
N ASP A 254 -13.62 -7.15 -18.68
CA ASP A 254 -14.59 -6.47 -17.81
C ASP A 254 -14.57 -7.00 -16.36
N ALA A 255 -13.68 -7.94 -16.04
CA ALA A 255 -13.59 -8.54 -14.70
C ALA A 255 -12.47 -7.93 -13.86
N LEU A 256 -12.70 -7.88 -12.53
CA LEU A 256 -11.70 -7.52 -11.54
C LEU A 256 -11.37 -8.74 -10.66
N LEU A 257 -10.09 -9.01 -10.46
CA LEU A 257 -9.59 -10.00 -9.50
C LEU A 257 -8.79 -9.29 -8.42
N VAL A 258 -9.06 -9.59 -7.15
CA VAL A 258 -8.26 -9.04 -6.04
C VAL A 258 -6.89 -9.69 -6.01
N ASN A 259 -5.84 -8.87 -6.11
CA ASN A 259 -4.45 -9.28 -5.92
C ASN A 259 -4.10 -9.33 -4.44
N GLU A 260 -4.16 -8.20 -3.76
CA GLU A 260 -3.86 -8.10 -2.31
C GLU A 260 -4.57 -6.90 -1.69
N MET A 261 -4.65 -6.86 -0.36
CA MET A 261 -5.13 -5.71 0.38
C MET A 261 -4.06 -5.16 1.32
N ALA A 262 -4.12 -3.86 1.57
CA ALA A 262 -3.32 -3.19 2.59
C ALA A 262 -4.25 -2.59 3.66
N PRO A 263 -4.27 -3.13 4.89
CA PRO A 263 -5.15 -2.65 5.96
C PRO A 263 -4.59 -1.38 6.61
N ARG A 264 -4.26 -0.38 5.81
CA ARG A 264 -3.60 0.87 6.18
C ARG A 264 -3.64 1.88 5.03
N VAL A 265 -3.16 3.08 5.26
CA VAL A 265 -2.83 4.01 4.18
C VAL A 265 -1.84 3.35 3.21
N HIS A 266 -1.98 3.61 1.92
CA HIS A 266 -1.26 2.88 0.88
C HIS A 266 -0.56 3.80 -0.13
N ASN A 267 0.48 3.28 -0.78
CA ASN A 267 1.27 4.03 -1.77
C ASN A 267 0.43 4.46 -2.98
N SER A 268 -0.52 3.63 -3.42
CA SER A 268 -1.44 4.01 -4.50
C SER A 268 -2.37 5.18 -4.13
N GLY A 269 -2.44 5.57 -2.87
CA GLY A 269 -3.22 6.72 -2.38
C GLY A 269 -2.40 7.96 -2.03
N HIS A 270 -1.08 7.99 -2.27
CA HIS A 270 -0.27 9.17 -1.92
C HIS A 270 -0.65 10.41 -2.74
N TRP A 271 -1.14 10.23 -3.97
CA TRP A 271 -1.66 11.28 -4.82
C TRP A 271 -2.76 12.11 -4.14
N THR A 272 -3.46 11.55 -3.15
CA THR A 272 -4.58 12.21 -2.47
C THR A 272 -4.15 13.42 -1.65
N ILE A 273 -2.87 13.59 -1.35
CA ILE A 273 -2.37 14.72 -0.55
C ILE A 273 -2.68 16.04 -1.27
N GLU A 274 -2.35 16.14 -2.55
CA GLU A 274 -2.63 17.33 -3.37
C GLU A 274 -3.78 17.13 -4.34
N GLY A 275 -4.06 15.88 -4.70
CA GLY A 275 -4.94 15.52 -5.80
C GLY A 275 -6.38 15.22 -5.39
N ALA A 276 -6.71 15.11 -4.11
CA ALA A 276 -8.07 14.89 -3.62
C ALA A 276 -8.54 16.02 -2.69
N ARG A 277 -9.86 16.15 -2.50
CA ARG A 277 -10.42 17.11 -1.52
C ARG A 277 -9.94 16.82 -0.10
N THR A 278 -9.84 15.52 0.25
CA THR A 278 -9.29 15.05 1.53
C THR A 278 -8.34 13.91 1.27
N SER A 279 -7.15 13.98 1.86
CA SER A 279 -6.14 12.94 1.69
C SER A 279 -6.51 11.64 2.43
N GLN A 280 -5.96 10.51 1.98
CA GLN A 280 -6.08 9.24 2.70
C GLN A 280 -5.56 9.35 4.14
N PHE A 281 -4.52 10.14 4.35
CA PHE A 281 -3.91 10.31 5.67
C PHE A 281 -4.84 11.05 6.63
N GLU A 282 -5.44 12.14 6.17
CA GLU A 282 -6.40 12.89 6.96
C GLU A 282 -7.68 12.07 7.21
N ASN A 283 -8.24 11.42 6.19
CA ASN A 283 -9.42 10.58 6.36
C ASN A 283 -9.14 9.35 7.24
N HIS A 284 -7.94 8.79 7.22
CA HIS A 284 -7.56 7.74 8.17
C HIS A 284 -7.62 8.26 9.62
N LEU A 285 -7.03 9.43 9.89
CA LEU A 285 -7.06 10.04 11.22
C LEU A 285 -8.48 10.41 11.64
N ARG A 286 -9.29 10.99 10.73
CA ARG A 286 -10.70 11.29 11.01
C ARG A 286 -11.46 10.02 11.37
N ALA A 287 -11.29 8.94 10.60
CA ALA A 287 -11.93 7.66 10.83
C ALA A 287 -11.61 7.10 12.22
N ILE A 288 -10.32 6.95 12.56
CA ILE A 288 -9.87 6.37 13.82
C ILE A 288 -10.19 7.24 15.06
N LEU A 289 -10.45 8.52 14.86
CA LEU A 289 -10.86 9.47 15.92
C LEU A 289 -12.39 9.61 16.03
N GLY A 290 -13.16 9.03 15.11
CA GLY A 290 -14.61 9.18 15.05
C GLY A 290 -15.05 10.58 14.58
N TYR A 291 -14.22 11.26 13.79
CA TYR A 291 -14.59 12.51 13.12
C TYR A 291 -15.30 12.22 11.80
N PRO A 292 -16.15 13.15 11.31
CA PRO A 292 -16.77 13.01 9.99
C PRO A 292 -15.71 12.86 8.90
N LEU A 293 -15.91 11.91 7.97
CA LEU A 293 -15.04 11.74 6.83
C LEU A 293 -15.15 12.93 5.88
N GLY A 294 -14.04 13.29 5.24
CA GLY A 294 -14.01 14.32 4.21
C GLY A 294 -14.28 13.72 2.83
N GLU A 295 -14.73 14.58 1.90
CA GLU A 295 -14.97 14.23 0.51
C GLU A 295 -13.69 13.73 -0.18
N THR A 296 -13.85 12.79 -1.12
CA THR A 296 -12.74 12.04 -1.74
C THR A 296 -12.55 12.34 -3.23
N ASP A 297 -13.30 13.29 -3.78
CA ASP A 297 -13.23 13.64 -5.20
C ASP A 297 -11.82 14.07 -5.61
N ALA A 298 -11.41 13.66 -6.80
CA ALA A 298 -10.16 14.10 -7.40
C ALA A 298 -10.26 15.56 -7.87
N LEU A 299 -9.17 16.30 -7.74
CA LEU A 299 -9.05 17.71 -8.14
C LEU A 299 -8.47 17.87 -9.55
N GLY A 300 -8.93 17.06 -10.49
CA GLY A 300 -8.49 17.03 -11.88
C GLY A 300 -7.82 15.71 -12.26
N ALA A 301 -6.98 15.73 -13.26
CA ALA A 301 -6.14 14.59 -13.66
C ALA A 301 -4.83 14.61 -12.88
N ILE A 302 -4.57 13.52 -12.15
CA ILE A 302 -3.44 13.41 -11.22
C ILE A 302 -2.50 12.31 -11.69
N GLY A 303 -1.20 12.59 -11.65
CA GLY A 303 -0.14 11.62 -11.82
C GLY A 303 0.74 11.55 -10.58
N LEU A 304 1.10 10.35 -10.17
CA LEU A 304 2.07 10.12 -9.12
C LEU A 304 3.25 9.34 -9.67
N GLN A 305 4.45 9.70 -9.26
CA GLN A 305 5.67 8.94 -9.54
C GLN A 305 6.48 8.74 -8.26
N ASN A 306 6.79 7.47 -7.94
CA ASN A 306 7.69 7.14 -6.84
C ASN A 306 9.15 7.40 -7.21
N LEU A 307 9.91 7.89 -6.24
CA LEU A 307 11.36 8.08 -6.32
C LEU A 307 12.05 6.89 -5.65
N ILE A 308 12.72 6.07 -6.46
CA ILE A 308 13.30 4.81 -6.02
C ILE A 308 14.83 4.84 -6.24
N GLY A 309 15.58 4.59 -5.16
CA GLY A 309 17.04 4.47 -5.20
C GLY A 309 17.79 5.79 -5.13
N GLU A 310 17.39 6.79 -5.91
CA GLU A 310 18.02 8.10 -6.03
C GLU A 310 16.99 9.22 -5.90
N MET A 311 17.43 10.40 -5.45
CA MET A 311 16.61 11.61 -5.39
C MET A 311 17.04 12.54 -6.53
N PRO A 312 16.09 13.06 -7.33
CA PRO A 312 16.39 14.09 -8.32
C PRO A 312 16.71 15.42 -7.63
N ASP A 313 17.25 16.38 -8.41
CA ASP A 313 17.37 17.76 -7.95
C ASP A 313 15.97 18.33 -7.64
N PRO A 314 15.69 18.73 -6.39
CA PRO A 314 14.40 19.31 -6.03
C PRO A 314 14.04 20.54 -6.86
N SER A 315 15.02 21.36 -7.24
CA SER A 315 14.79 22.58 -8.03
C SER A 315 14.26 22.26 -9.43
N ALA A 316 14.77 21.19 -10.07
CA ALA A 316 14.31 20.74 -11.38
C ALA A 316 12.85 20.21 -11.32
N ILE A 317 12.51 19.49 -10.27
CA ILE A 317 11.14 18.97 -10.06
C ILE A 317 10.16 20.12 -9.76
N LEU A 318 10.53 21.01 -8.84
CA LEU A 318 9.66 22.11 -8.41
C LEU A 318 9.50 23.22 -9.49
N ALA A 319 10.29 23.19 -10.56
CA ALA A 319 10.09 24.02 -11.73
C ALA A 319 8.95 23.53 -12.64
N ILE A 320 8.48 22.29 -12.47
CA ILE A 320 7.36 21.71 -13.24
C ILE A 320 6.06 22.27 -12.63
N PRO A 321 5.16 22.85 -13.43
CA PRO A 321 3.91 23.41 -12.91
C PRO A 321 3.06 22.36 -12.16
N ASP A 322 2.52 22.71 -11.00
CA ASP A 322 1.73 21.84 -10.12
C ASP A 322 2.41 20.49 -9.79
N ALA A 323 3.73 20.44 -9.76
CA ALA A 323 4.48 19.31 -9.23
C ALA A 323 4.76 19.52 -7.73
N HIS A 324 4.50 18.50 -6.94
CA HIS A 324 4.68 18.47 -5.50
C HIS A 324 5.63 17.35 -5.13
N LEU A 325 6.71 17.68 -4.42
CA LEU A 325 7.75 16.72 -4.03
C LEU A 325 7.62 16.36 -2.56
N HIS A 326 7.50 15.06 -2.28
CA HIS A 326 7.52 14.50 -0.93
C HIS A 326 8.81 13.72 -0.71
N HIS A 327 9.69 14.23 0.14
CA HIS A 327 10.91 13.57 0.57
C HIS A 327 10.67 12.85 1.91
N TYR A 328 11.04 11.56 1.99
CA TYR A 328 10.75 10.74 3.19
C TYR A 328 11.83 10.81 4.27
N GLY A 329 12.92 11.56 4.06
CA GLY A 329 14.02 11.64 5.02
C GLY A 329 14.91 10.40 5.07
N LYS A 330 14.85 9.54 4.04
CA LYS A 330 15.62 8.29 3.99
C LYS A 330 16.91 8.46 3.19
N ALA A 331 18.00 7.81 3.65
CA ALA A 331 19.24 7.74 2.89
C ALA A 331 19.05 6.94 1.59
N PRO A 332 19.63 7.39 0.44
CA PRO A 332 19.59 6.69 -0.83
C PRO A 332 20.16 5.27 -0.74
N ARG A 333 19.43 4.31 -1.34
CA ARG A 333 19.86 2.92 -1.47
C ARG A 333 19.10 2.26 -2.64
N PRO A 334 19.73 1.41 -3.45
CA PRO A 334 19.05 0.68 -4.54
C PRO A 334 17.76 0.02 -4.07
N GLY A 335 16.67 0.19 -4.82
CA GLY A 335 15.36 -0.37 -4.53
C GLY A 335 14.62 0.26 -3.34
N ARG A 336 15.11 1.36 -2.74
CA ARG A 336 14.45 2.04 -1.62
C ARG A 336 13.59 3.19 -2.11
N LYS A 337 12.32 3.21 -1.71
CA LYS A 337 11.44 4.36 -1.92
C LYS A 337 11.91 5.52 -1.03
N LEU A 338 12.32 6.62 -1.65
CA LEU A 338 12.91 7.80 -0.99
C LEU A 338 11.93 8.97 -0.92
N GLY A 339 10.93 8.95 -1.80
CA GLY A 339 9.95 10.00 -1.92
C GLY A 339 8.95 9.67 -3.01
N HIS A 340 8.07 10.62 -3.29
CA HIS A 340 7.22 10.61 -4.46
C HIS A 340 7.00 12.04 -4.98
N ILE A 341 6.56 12.13 -6.22
CA ILE A 341 6.15 13.37 -6.84
C ILE A 341 4.69 13.19 -7.24
N THR A 342 3.85 14.16 -6.91
CA THR A 342 2.49 14.26 -7.43
C THR A 342 2.42 15.41 -8.41
N VAL A 343 1.89 15.19 -9.61
CA VAL A 343 1.54 16.25 -10.56
C VAL A 343 0.04 16.33 -10.69
N ARG A 344 -0.49 17.53 -10.74
CA ARG A 344 -1.90 17.81 -10.89
C ARG A 344 -2.14 18.57 -12.21
N ALA A 345 -3.18 18.23 -12.96
CA ALA A 345 -3.51 18.87 -14.24
C ALA A 345 -5.03 18.98 -14.44
N ALA A 346 -5.46 19.80 -15.39
CA ALA A 346 -6.86 19.90 -15.76
C ALA A 346 -7.35 18.68 -16.57
N ASP A 347 -6.44 18.07 -17.32
CA ASP A 347 -6.71 16.93 -18.22
C ASP A 347 -5.54 15.93 -18.24
N GLU A 348 -5.80 14.77 -18.82
CA GLU A 348 -4.83 13.66 -18.87
C GLU A 348 -3.62 13.97 -19.74
N VAL A 349 -3.78 14.71 -20.82
CA VAL A 349 -2.66 15.06 -21.72
C VAL A 349 -1.64 15.95 -20.99
N THR A 350 -2.13 17.00 -20.34
CA THR A 350 -1.30 17.89 -19.52
C THR A 350 -0.64 17.16 -18.35
N ARG A 351 -1.35 16.22 -17.72
CA ARG A 351 -0.79 15.34 -16.67
C ARG A 351 0.39 14.53 -17.21
N ASP A 352 0.22 13.89 -18.37
CA ASP A 352 1.23 13.02 -18.96
C ASP A 352 2.47 13.82 -19.43
N GLU A 353 2.26 15.03 -19.95
CA GLU A 353 3.36 15.97 -20.26
C GLU A 353 4.16 16.35 -19.00
N ARG A 354 3.49 16.62 -17.87
CA ARG A 354 4.14 16.92 -16.60
C ARG A 354 4.91 15.74 -16.04
N LEU A 355 4.37 14.52 -16.13
CA LEU A 355 5.09 13.30 -15.76
C LEU A 355 6.32 13.05 -16.64
N ALA A 356 6.23 13.32 -17.95
CA ALA A 356 7.40 13.26 -18.82
C ALA A 356 8.48 14.28 -18.41
N GLY A 357 8.08 15.46 -17.96
CA GLY A 357 8.98 16.45 -17.36
C GLY A 357 9.68 15.94 -16.08
N VAL A 358 8.95 15.20 -15.24
CA VAL A 358 9.53 14.56 -14.04
C VAL A 358 10.59 13.53 -14.43
N ASP A 359 10.33 12.70 -15.47
CA ASP A 359 11.32 11.75 -15.98
C ASP A 359 12.59 12.43 -16.47
N ALA A 360 12.43 13.48 -17.27
CA ALA A 360 13.57 14.23 -17.79
C ALA A 360 14.42 14.82 -16.65
N ALA A 361 13.79 15.39 -15.62
CA ALA A 361 14.48 15.93 -14.46
C ALA A 361 15.20 14.83 -13.64
N ALA A 362 14.58 13.65 -13.49
CA ALA A 362 15.18 12.51 -12.79
C ALA A 362 16.35 11.90 -13.58
N CYS A 363 16.26 11.81 -14.91
CA CYS A 363 17.34 11.32 -15.78
C CYS A 363 18.58 12.22 -15.75
N LEU A 364 18.40 13.53 -15.72
CA LEU A 364 19.52 14.50 -15.64
C LEU A 364 20.34 14.32 -14.36
N ALA A 365 19.69 13.98 -13.23
CA ALA A 365 20.36 13.75 -11.96
C ALA A 365 21.21 12.47 -11.95
N SER A 366 20.80 11.42 -12.69
CA SER A 366 21.50 10.13 -12.74
C SER A 366 22.68 10.07 -13.71
N GLY A 367 22.95 11.13 -14.47
CA GLY A 367 24.02 11.16 -15.50
C GLY A 367 23.82 10.16 -16.65
N ARG A 368 22.62 9.53 -16.74
CA ARG A 368 22.28 8.59 -17.81
C ARG A 368 21.70 9.37 -18.99
N GLY A 369 22.52 9.59 -20.00
CA GLY A 369 22.05 10.10 -21.30
C GLY A 369 20.89 9.20 -21.80
N SER A 370 19.90 9.81 -22.40
CA SER A 370 18.69 9.18 -22.93
C SER A 370 19.04 7.97 -23.83
N SER A 371 19.00 6.77 -23.30
CA SER A 371 18.89 5.54 -24.07
C SER A 371 17.47 5.01 -23.90
N SER A 372 16.65 5.33 -24.89
CA SER A 372 15.35 4.71 -25.12
C SER A 372 15.50 3.19 -25.27
N ASN A 373 15.22 2.44 -24.22
CA ASN A 373 14.89 1.02 -24.31
C ASN A 373 14.17 0.58 -23.03
N LEU A 374 12.90 0.95 -22.93
CA LEU A 374 11.93 0.26 -22.08
C LEU A 374 11.33 -0.85 -22.96
N THR A 375 11.93 -2.02 -22.94
CA THR A 375 11.29 -3.25 -23.44
C THR A 375 10.52 -3.88 -22.31
N ARG A 376 9.27 -4.15 -22.61
CA ARG A 376 8.19 -4.78 -21.81
C ARG A 376 8.59 -6.13 -21.19
#